data_cfb6f5343b974aa1b47ff8bc2355a7bb
#
_entry.id   cfb6f5343b974aa1b47ff8bc2355a7bb
#
_cell.length_a   1.000
_cell.length_b   1.000
_cell.length_c   1.000
_cell.angle_alpha   90.00
_cell.angle_beta   90.00
_cell.angle_gamma   90.00
#
_symmetry.space_group_name_H-M   'P 1'
#
loop_
_entity.id
_entity.type
_entity.pdbx_description
1 polymer ?
#
loop_
_entity_poly.entity_id
_entity_poly.type
_entity_poly.pdbx_seq_one_letter_code
_entity_poly.pdbx_strand_id
1 'polypeptide(L)'
;MDKNYPPYILSDRMMNLVSEIMLQIGQANYFEELNKFSELRRKIRIRSIYSSLAIENNGLSLNQVEDVINGKTVIGDMKDIQEVKNALNAYNELDNLDPYSLDEMNLQVKCNRCN
;
A
#
# COMPACT_ATOMS: atom_id res chain seq x y z
N MET A 1 7.36 -35.07 -8.54
CA MET A 1 7.15 -33.61 -8.75
C MET A 1 5.98 -33.19 -7.89
N ASP A 2 6.26 -32.76 -6.70
CA ASP A 2 5.22 -32.20 -5.83
C ASP A 2 4.95 -30.76 -6.27
N LYS A 3 4.03 -30.64 -7.21
CA LYS A 3 3.47 -29.33 -7.51
C LYS A 3 2.44 -29.04 -6.44
N ASN A 4 2.81 -28.23 -5.50
CA ASN A 4 1.94 -27.70 -4.45
C ASN A 4 0.92 -26.72 -5.05
N TYR A 5 0.15 -27.18 -6.02
CA TYR A 5 -0.97 -26.42 -6.54
C TYR A 5 -2.21 -26.72 -5.72
N PRO A 6 -2.95 -25.70 -5.28
CA PRO A 6 -4.22 -25.93 -4.62
C PRO A 6 -5.14 -26.73 -5.56
N PRO A 7 -5.88 -27.73 -5.03
CA PRO A 7 -6.78 -28.53 -5.85
C PRO A 7 -7.95 -27.67 -6.35
N TYR A 8 -8.03 -27.51 -7.66
CA TYR A 8 -9.15 -26.83 -8.31
C TYR A 8 -9.47 -27.49 -9.65
N ILE A 9 -10.70 -27.35 -10.08
CA ILE A 9 -11.18 -27.79 -11.40
C ILE A 9 -11.53 -26.54 -12.20
N LEU A 10 -10.97 -26.42 -13.40
CA LEU A 10 -11.31 -25.34 -14.31
C LEU A 10 -12.76 -25.47 -14.78
N SER A 11 -13.53 -24.42 -14.56
CA SER A 11 -14.92 -24.31 -15.03
C SER A 11 -15.04 -23.14 -16.01
N ASP A 12 -16.06 -23.17 -16.85
CA ASP A 12 -16.36 -22.06 -17.78
C ASP A 12 -16.56 -20.74 -17.05
N ARG A 13 -17.17 -20.80 -15.86
CA ARG A 13 -17.33 -19.61 -15.01
C ARG A 13 -15.99 -19.01 -14.57
N MET A 14 -15.03 -19.85 -14.20
CA MET A 14 -13.68 -19.39 -13.84
C MET A 14 -12.97 -18.74 -15.04
N MET A 15 -13.10 -19.33 -16.22
CA MET A 15 -12.52 -18.78 -17.46
C MET A 15 -13.13 -17.45 -17.83
N ASN A 16 -14.44 -17.29 -17.69
CA ASN A 16 -15.14 -16.03 -17.92
C ASN A 16 -14.69 -14.94 -16.93
N LEU A 17 -14.58 -15.27 -15.64
CA LEU A 17 -14.11 -14.35 -14.61
C LEU A 17 -12.66 -13.91 -14.85
N VAL A 18 -11.77 -14.84 -15.22
CA VAL A 18 -10.38 -14.52 -15.56
C VAL A 18 -10.33 -13.58 -16.77
N SER A 19 -11.13 -13.84 -17.80
CA SER A 19 -11.21 -12.99 -19.00
C SER A 19 -11.71 -11.58 -18.66
N GLU A 20 -12.68 -11.47 -17.78
CA GLU A 20 -13.22 -10.19 -17.29
C GLU A 20 -12.16 -9.41 -16.49
N ILE A 21 -11.45 -10.08 -15.60
CA ILE A 21 -10.35 -9.50 -14.82
C ILE A 21 -9.25 -9.00 -15.77
N MET A 22 -8.85 -9.80 -16.76
CA MET A 22 -7.82 -9.43 -17.71
C MET A 22 -8.22 -8.23 -18.56
N LEU A 23 -9.51 -8.12 -18.93
CA LEU A 23 -10.03 -6.96 -19.61
C LEU A 23 -9.95 -5.70 -18.75
N GLN A 24 -10.33 -5.81 -17.47
CA GLN A 24 -10.23 -4.71 -16.51
C GLN A 24 -8.78 -4.27 -16.25
N ILE A 25 -7.86 -5.21 -16.17
CA ILE A 25 -6.42 -4.93 -16.05
C ILE A 25 -5.92 -4.18 -17.29
N GLY A 26 -6.32 -4.61 -18.48
CA GLY A 26 -5.97 -3.92 -19.73
C GLY A 26 -6.49 -2.49 -19.77
N GLN A 27 -7.72 -2.26 -19.32
CA GLN A 27 -8.29 -0.91 -19.19
C GLN A 27 -7.55 -0.08 -18.15
N ALA A 28 -7.21 -0.67 -16.99
CA ALA A 28 -6.45 0.00 -15.94
C ALA A 28 -5.06 0.43 -16.43
N ASN A 29 -4.37 -0.42 -17.18
CA ASN A 29 -3.06 -0.09 -17.77
C ASN A 29 -3.16 1.07 -18.77
N TYR A 30 -4.25 1.15 -19.53
CA TYR A 30 -4.51 2.29 -20.42
C TYR A 30 -4.68 3.59 -19.61
N PHE A 31 -5.37 3.53 -18.46
CA PHE A 31 -5.53 4.65 -17.54
C PHE A 31 -4.26 4.97 -16.75
N GLU A 32 -3.28 4.09 -16.71
CA GLU A 32 -2.00 4.32 -16.01
C GLU A 32 -1.23 5.50 -16.64
N GLU A 33 -1.36 5.74 -17.92
CA GLU A 33 -0.85 6.96 -18.56
C GLU A 33 -1.54 8.23 -18.05
N LEU A 34 -2.80 8.13 -17.61
CA LEU A 34 -3.54 9.22 -16.97
C LEU A 34 -3.14 9.41 -15.51
N ASN A 35 -2.50 8.43 -14.90
CA ASN A 35 -1.96 8.48 -13.53
C ASN A 35 -0.69 9.34 -13.40
N LYS A 36 -0.34 10.11 -14.41
CA LYS A 36 0.65 11.20 -14.30
C LYS A 36 0.17 12.36 -13.44
N PHE A 37 -1.05 12.30 -12.90
CA PHE A 37 -1.53 13.25 -11.90
C PHE A 37 -0.88 12.95 -10.54
N SER A 38 0.27 13.56 -10.33
CA SER A 38 1.04 13.48 -9.07
C SER A 38 0.18 13.81 -7.83
N GLU A 39 -0.76 14.73 -7.99
CA GLU A 39 -1.70 15.15 -6.96
C GLU A 39 -2.66 14.04 -6.53
N LEU A 40 -3.22 13.30 -7.48
CA LEU A 40 -4.13 12.19 -7.17
C LEU A 40 -3.40 11.04 -6.47
N ARG A 41 -2.20 10.69 -6.93
CA ARG A 41 -1.36 9.68 -6.27
C ARG A 41 -1.04 10.06 -4.84
N ARG A 42 -0.73 11.32 -4.63
CA ARG A 42 -0.44 11.85 -3.30
C ARG A 42 -1.65 11.72 -2.38
N LYS A 43 -2.83 12.12 -2.82
CA LYS A 43 -4.07 12.01 -2.05
C LYS A 43 -4.42 10.56 -1.72
N ILE A 44 -4.25 9.65 -2.67
CA ILE A 44 -4.48 8.22 -2.46
C ILE A 44 -3.48 7.68 -1.43
N ARG A 45 -2.22 8.04 -1.52
CA ARG A 45 -1.18 7.62 -0.56
C ARG A 45 -1.49 8.10 0.85
N ILE A 46 -1.84 9.38 1.02
CA ILE A 46 -2.23 9.94 2.31
C ILE A 46 -3.41 9.19 2.91
N ARG A 47 -4.43 8.94 2.10
CA ARG A 47 -5.63 8.22 2.53
C ARG A 47 -5.33 6.76 2.89
N SER A 48 -4.47 6.09 2.16
CA SER A 48 -4.03 4.72 2.45
C SER A 48 -3.25 4.63 3.77
N ILE A 49 -2.33 5.55 4.00
CA ILE A 49 -1.57 5.64 5.27
C ILE A 49 -2.53 5.90 6.43
N TYR A 50 -3.40 6.90 6.31
CA TYR A 50 -4.39 7.21 7.35
C TYR A 50 -5.26 6.00 7.69
N SER A 51 -5.83 5.33 6.69
CA SER A 51 -6.74 4.20 6.90
C SER A 51 -6.05 3.01 7.56
N SER A 52 -4.83 2.68 7.17
CA SER A 52 -4.07 1.57 7.75
C SER A 52 -3.69 1.86 9.21
N LEU A 53 -3.27 3.08 9.52
CA LEU A 53 -2.91 3.47 10.88
C LEU A 53 -4.14 3.63 11.80
N ALA A 54 -5.28 4.06 11.26
CA ALA A 54 -6.54 4.15 12.00
C ALA A 54 -6.99 2.77 12.52
N ILE A 55 -6.76 1.71 11.76
CA ILE A 55 -7.02 0.32 12.18
C ILE A 55 -6.14 -0.05 13.39
N GLU A 56 -4.93 0.48 13.47
CA GLU A 56 -3.96 0.25 14.55
C GLU A 56 -4.11 1.24 15.72
N ASN A 57 -5.25 1.92 15.83
CA ASN A 57 -5.55 2.92 16.87
C ASN A 57 -4.68 4.19 16.84
N ASN A 58 -4.16 4.58 15.72
CA ASN A 58 -3.55 5.89 15.57
C ASN A 58 -4.61 6.99 15.71
N GLY A 59 -4.38 7.94 16.58
CA GLY A 59 -5.35 8.97 16.96
C GLY A 59 -5.36 10.22 16.09
N LEU A 60 -4.49 10.29 15.06
CA LEU A 60 -4.42 11.46 14.18
C LEU A 60 -5.59 11.48 13.19
N SER A 61 -6.11 12.68 12.91
CA SER A 61 -7.09 12.89 11.85
C SER A 61 -6.43 12.84 10.47
N LEU A 62 -7.26 12.71 9.43
CA LEU A 62 -6.76 12.73 8.04
C LEU A 62 -5.96 14.00 7.74
N ASN A 63 -6.44 15.17 8.19
CA ASN A 63 -5.74 16.44 8.00
C ASN A 63 -4.40 16.49 8.74
N GLN A 64 -4.34 15.94 9.95
CA GLN A 64 -3.10 15.86 10.72
C GLN A 64 -2.09 14.92 10.04
N VAL A 65 -2.53 13.77 9.52
CA VAL A 65 -1.68 12.86 8.75
C VAL A 65 -1.15 13.55 7.50
N GLU A 66 -1.99 14.28 6.78
CA GLU A 66 -1.57 15.07 5.62
C GLU A 66 -0.52 16.12 5.99
N ASP A 67 -0.72 16.82 7.10
CA ASP A 67 0.22 17.83 7.59
C ASP A 67 1.57 17.22 7.98
N VAL A 68 1.59 16.06 8.61
CA VAL A 68 2.84 15.32 8.92
C VAL A 68 3.56 14.93 7.64
N ILE A 69 2.85 14.43 6.64
CA ILE A 69 3.43 14.03 5.34
C ILE A 69 4.01 15.24 4.60
N ASN A 70 3.38 16.41 4.75
CA ASN A 70 3.84 17.67 4.17
C ASN A 70 4.99 18.35 4.96
N GLY A 71 5.43 17.72 6.05
CA GLY A 71 6.50 18.28 6.90
C GLY A 71 6.07 19.41 7.81
N LYS A 72 4.76 19.62 8.00
CA LYS A 72 4.23 20.62 8.92
C LYS A 72 4.27 20.12 10.36
N THR A 73 4.38 21.06 11.30
CA THR A 73 4.28 20.74 12.73
C THR A 73 2.83 20.41 13.11
N VAL A 74 2.64 19.25 13.74
CA VAL A 74 1.32 18.77 14.19
C VAL A 74 1.36 18.58 15.70
N ILE A 75 0.30 19.00 16.36
CA ILE A 75 0.08 18.73 17.78
C ILE A 75 -0.64 17.39 17.92
N GLY A 76 0.06 16.42 18.51
CA GLY A 76 -0.46 15.08 18.72
C GLY A 76 0.52 14.22 19.47
N ASP A 77 0.17 12.96 19.69
CA ASP A 77 1.07 12.00 20.32
C ASP A 77 2.30 11.78 19.43
N MET A 78 3.48 11.89 20.01
CA MET A 78 4.75 11.68 19.30
C MET A 78 4.85 10.30 18.68
N LYS A 79 4.27 9.29 19.31
CA LYS A 79 4.18 7.94 18.78
C LYS A 79 3.36 7.89 17.49
N ASP A 80 2.18 8.49 17.48
CA ASP A 80 1.30 8.54 16.32
C ASP A 80 1.94 9.28 15.15
N ILE A 81 2.61 10.39 15.42
CA ILE A 81 3.35 11.16 14.41
C ILE A 81 4.50 10.32 13.84
N GLN A 82 5.23 9.60 14.68
CA GLN A 82 6.33 8.74 14.23
C GLN A 82 5.84 7.58 13.36
N GLU A 83 4.70 7.00 13.69
CA GLU A 83 4.07 5.94 12.88
C GLU A 83 3.73 6.43 11.46
N VAL A 84 3.21 7.64 11.33
CA VAL A 84 2.95 8.25 10.01
C VAL A 84 4.23 8.43 9.20
N LYS A 85 5.29 8.91 9.83
CA LYS A 85 6.61 9.08 9.18
C LYS A 85 7.18 7.73 8.74
N ASN A 86 7.07 6.71 9.57
CA ASN A 86 7.54 5.36 9.26
C ASN A 86 6.75 4.76 8.08
N ALA A 87 5.43 4.93 8.07
CA ALA A 87 4.58 4.48 6.97
C ALA A 87 4.92 5.20 5.66
N LEU A 88 5.15 6.50 5.69
CA LEU A 88 5.57 7.26 4.52
C LEU A 88 6.90 6.75 3.95
N ASN A 89 7.88 6.52 4.83
CA ASN A 89 9.18 5.97 4.44
C ASN A 89 9.03 4.59 3.82
N ALA A 90 8.21 3.72 4.40
CA ALA A 90 7.93 2.39 3.86
C ALA A 90 7.32 2.47 2.45
N TYR A 91 6.38 3.38 2.22
CA TYR A 91 5.81 3.61 0.89
C TYR A 91 6.83 4.12 -0.12
N ASN A 92 7.75 4.98 0.29
CA ASN A 92 8.81 5.51 -0.59
C ASN A 92 9.83 4.43 -0.97
N GLU A 93 10.06 3.45 -0.09
CA GLU A 93 10.98 2.32 -0.32
C GLU A 93 10.36 1.18 -1.14
N LEU A 94 9.03 1.17 -1.32
CA LEU A 94 8.29 0.07 -1.94
C LEU A 94 8.76 -0.26 -3.36
N ASP A 95 9.09 0.74 -4.15
CA ASP A 95 9.56 0.58 -5.52
C ASP A 95 10.95 -0.05 -5.61
N ASN A 96 11.71 -0.01 -4.52
CA ASN A 96 13.07 -0.55 -4.42
C ASN A 96 13.11 -1.96 -3.85
N LEU A 97 11.96 -2.48 -3.36
CA LEU A 97 11.89 -3.79 -2.72
C LEU A 97 11.62 -4.90 -3.74
N ASP A 98 12.35 -5.99 -3.59
CA ASP A 98 12.06 -7.23 -4.33
C ASP A 98 10.98 -8.02 -3.59
N PRO A 99 9.76 -8.19 -4.16
CA PRO A 99 8.67 -8.92 -3.53
C PRO A 99 8.97 -10.42 -3.36
N TYR A 100 9.97 -10.93 -4.03
CA TYR A 100 10.38 -12.35 -3.95
C TYR A 100 11.55 -12.58 -2.98
N SER A 101 12.09 -11.53 -2.37
CA SER A 101 13.16 -11.63 -1.36
C SER A 101 12.58 -11.66 0.04
N LEU A 102 12.77 -12.79 0.73
CA LEU A 102 12.34 -12.94 2.13
C LEU A 102 13.10 -12.00 3.08
N ASP A 103 14.34 -11.69 2.77
CA ASP A 103 15.17 -10.79 3.60
C ASP A 103 14.66 -9.36 3.54
N GLU A 104 14.26 -8.88 2.38
CA GLU A 104 13.68 -7.55 2.21
C GLU A 104 12.29 -7.45 2.85
N MET A 105 11.47 -8.49 2.76
CA MET A 105 10.18 -8.57 3.46
C MET A 105 10.36 -8.50 4.98
N ASN A 106 11.36 -9.17 5.53
CA ASN A 106 11.68 -9.13 6.96
C ASN A 106 12.19 -7.77 7.42
N LEU A 107 12.91 -7.03 6.58
CA LEU A 107 13.34 -5.67 6.86
C LEU A 107 12.16 -4.71 7.04
N GLN A 108 11.11 -4.89 6.23
CA GLN A 108 9.91 -4.04 6.33
C GLN A 108 9.13 -4.30 7.61
N VAL A 109 9.03 -5.55 8.04
CA VAL A 109 8.41 -5.90 9.33
C VAL A 109 9.20 -5.32 10.51
N LYS A 110 10.52 -5.29 10.42
CA LYS A 110 11.37 -4.66 11.44
C LYS A 110 11.23 -3.15 11.47
N CYS A 111 11.12 -2.49 10.32
CA CYS A 111 10.97 -1.04 10.24
C CYS A 111 9.66 -0.55 10.88
N ASN A 112 8.60 -1.34 10.78
CA ASN A 112 7.32 -1.05 11.45
C ASN A 112 7.32 -1.37 12.96
N ARG A 113 8.28 -2.18 13.43
CA ARG A 113 8.39 -2.62 14.82
C ARG A 113 9.43 -1.88 15.65
N CYS A 114 10.34 -1.18 14.99
CA CYS A 114 11.40 -0.45 15.70
C CYS A 114 10.87 0.92 16.12
N ASN A 115 10.19 0.89 17.26
CA ASN A 115 10.31 1.95 18.28
C ASN A 115 9.77 1.47 19.61
#